data_28f5de99a1b970f858942aa0f6c03e0f
#
_entry.id   28f5de99a1b970f858942aa0f6c03e0f
#
_cell.length_a   1.000
_cell.length_b   1.000
_cell.length_c   1.000
_cell.angle_alpha   90.00
_cell.angle_beta   90.00
_cell.angle_gamma   90.00
#
_symmetry.space_group_name_H-M   'P 1'
#
loop_
_entity.id
_entity.type
_entity.pdbx_description
1 polymer ?
#
loop_
_entity_poly.entity_id
_entity_poly.type
_entity_poly.pdbx_seq_one_letter_code
_entity_poly.pdbx_strand_id
1 'polypeptide(L)'
;EKAASDYRFHVAVSWWDESVHREMGELAHEHGVSSFKHFMAYKNAIMCDDEALVNSFSRCIELGALPTVHAENGELVFQLQRKLVAQGITGPEGHPLSRPPAVEGEAANRAIRIAEVLGTPIYIVHVSCEDSLAAIARARGEGQRVFGEVLAGHLLVEESVYRDPDFTRAAAHVMSPPFRDRSHQEALWHG
;
A
#
# COMPACT_ATOMS: atom_id res chain seq x y z
N GLU A 1 -14.18 21.91 -8.85
CA GLU A 1 -15.58 22.34 -9.11
C GLU A 1 -16.34 21.42 -10.09
N LYS A 2 -15.85 20.20 -10.32
CA LYS A 2 -16.54 19.20 -11.14
C LYS A 2 -16.94 17.95 -10.35
N ALA A 3 -16.64 17.90 -9.04
CA ALA A 3 -17.07 16.79 -8.21
C ALA A 3 -18.57 16.90 -7.90
N ALA A 4 -19.28 15.77 -8.02
CA ALA A 4 -20.72 15.68 -7.71
C ALA A 4 -20.98 15.36 -6.23
N SER A 5 -19.93 15.14 -5.45
CA SER A 5 -19.97 14.83 -4.02
C SER A 5 -18.81 15.48 -3.29
N ASP A 6 -18.86 15.50 -1.97
CA ASP A 6 -17.75 15.91 -1.14
C ASP A 6 -16.54 15.00 -1.39
N TYR A 7 -15.33 15.55 -1.32
CA TYR A 7 -14.09 14.80 -1.50
C TYR A 7 -13.00 15.33 -0.57
N ARG A 8 -12.01 14.47 -0.29
CA ARG A 8 -10.77 14.81 0.42
C ARG A 8 -9.58 14.17 -0.27
N PHE A 9 -8.40 14.68 0.05
CA PHE A 9 -7.14 14.15 -0.48
C PHE A 9 -6.36 13.42 0.61
N HIS A 10 -5.68 12.34 0.21
CA HIS A 10 -4.56 11.77 0.93
C HIS A 10 -3.29 12.37 0.32
N VAL A 11 -2.63 13.26 1.04
CA VAL A 11 -1.41 13.90 0.53
C VAL A 11 -0.25 12.93 0.68
N ALA A 12 0.53 12.74 -0.39
CA ALA A 12 1.66 11.81 -0.39
C ALA A 12 2.89 12.42 0.29
N VAL A 13 3.52 11.61 1.14
CA VAL A 13 4.85 11.85 1.68
C VAL A 13 5.79 10.83 1.04
N SER A 14 6.84 11.29 0.35
CA SER A 14 7.78 10.44 -0.38
C SER A 14 9.24 10.61 0.04
N TRP A 15 9.53 11.55 0.91
CA TRP A 15 10.81 11.77 1.59
C TRP A 15 10.55 12.45 2.92
N TRP A 16 11.62 12.69 3.70
CA TRP A 16 11.53 13.40 4.98
C TRP A 16 12.62 14.44 5.12
N ASP A 17 12.24 15.65 5.49
CA ASP A 17 13.08 16.74 5.95
C ASP A 17 12.24 17.79 6.71
N GLU A 18 12.87 18.86 7.19
CA GLU A 18 12.22 19.96 7.90
C GLU A 18 11.12 20.66 7.07
N SER A 19 11.23 20.67 5.75
CA SER A 19 10.19 21.26 4.90
C SER A 19 8.93 20.41 4.90
N VAL A 20 9.08 19.09 4.79
CA VAL A 20 7.96 18.14 4.84
C VAL A 20 7.26 18.20 6.19
N HIS A 21 8.02 18.25 7.30
CA HIS A 21 7.47 18.41 8.65
C HIS A 21 6.59 19.67 8.76
N ARG A 22 7.06 20.80 8.26
CA ARG A 22 6.31 22.07 8.27
C ARG A 22 5.08 22.01 7.37
N GLU A 23 5.24 21.56 6.13
CA GLU A 23 4.17 21.49 5.13
C GLU A 23 3.04 20.54 5.55
N MET A 24 3.34 19.43 6.22
CA MET A 24 2.31 18.58 6.82
C MET A 24 1.45 19.35 7.83
N GLY A 25 2.07 20.23 8.63
CA GLY A 25 1.35 21.09 9.56
C GLY A 25 0.46 22.10 8.86
N GLU A 26 0.96 22.79 7.84
CA GLU A 26 0.21 23.75 7.02
C GLU A 26 -1.00 23.04 6.35
N LEU A 27 -0.77 21.90 5.74
CA LEU A 27 -1.83 21.12 5.09
C LEU A 27 -2.92 20.67 6.07
N ALA A 28 -2.54 20.26 7.27
CA ALA A 28 -3.50 19.83 8.29
C ALA A 28 -4.32 21.01 8.84
N HIS A 29 -3.67 22.13 9.20
CA HIS A 29 -4.32 23.24 9.89
C HIS A 29 -5.03 24.22 8.95
N GLU A 30 -4.47 24.47 7.77
CA GLU A 30 -5.01 25.47 6.84
C GLU A 30 -5.91 24.85 5.76
N HIS A 31 -5.64 23.59 5.38
CA HIS A 31 -6.36 22.92 4.29
C HIS A 31 -7.21 21.72 4.75
N GLY A 32 -7.20 21.41 6.05
CA GLY A 32 -8.03 20.34 6.62
C GLY A 32 -7.63 18.93 6.17
N VAL A 33 -6.37 18.73 5.74
CA VAL A 33 -5.84 17.41 5.41
C VAL A 33 -5.73 16.58 6.68
N SER A 34 -6.45 15.46 6.74
CA SER A 34 -6.53 14.59 7.90
C SER A 34 -5.87 13.22 7.70
N SER A 35 -5.18 13.03 6.58
CA SER A 35 -4.48 11.77 6.28
C SER A 35 -3.33 11.98 5.31
N PHE A 36 -2.25 11.24 5.53
CA PHE A 36 -1.04 11.30 4.71
C PHE A 36 -0.72 9.91 4.16
N LYS A 37 -0.42 9.85 2.86
CA LYS A 37 -0.19 8.62 2.12
C LYS A 37 1.30 8.33 1.97
N HIS A 38 1.70 7.11 2.31
CA HIS A 38 3.06 6.62 2.20
C HIS A 38 3.13 5.45 1.24
N PHE A 39 4.22 5.35 0.49
CA PHE A 39 4.47 4.26 -0.43
C PHE A 39 5.72 3.50 0.02
N MET A 40 5.59 2.23 0.35
CA MET A 40 6.73 1.35 0.67
C MET A 40 7.29 0.65 -0.58
N ALA A 41 6.70 0.91 -1.75
CA ALA A 41 7.15 0.47 -3.05
C ALA A 41 7.54 1.65 -3.96
N TYR A 42 7.83 1.37 -5.22
CA TYR A 42 8.26 2.33 -6.25
C TYR A 42 9.63 2.94 -5.97
N LYS A 43 10.61 2.06 -5.73
CA LYS A 43 12.02 2.41 -5.53
C LYS A 43 12.52 3.36 -6.62
N ASN A 44 13.30 4.36 -6.23
CA ASN A 44 13.82 5.47 -7.05
C ASN A 44 12.75 6.44 -7.61
N ALA A 45 11.51 6.36 -7.10
CA ALA A 45 10.44 7.29 -7.46
C ALA A 45 9.83 7.93 -6.21
N ILE A 46 8.85 7.26 -5.59
CA ILE A 46 8.08 7.80 -4.45
C ILE A 46 8.16 6.91 -3.19
N MET A 47 9.08 5.95 -3.17
CA MET A 47 9.23 5.04 -2.04
C MET A 47 9.77 5.77 -0.81
N CYS A 48 9.05 5.67 0.31
CA CYS A 48 9.54 6.03 1.64
C CYS A 48 10.46 4.93 2.18
N ASP A 49 11.55 5.34 2.81
CA ASP A 49 12.33 4.49 3.69
C ASP A 49 11.74 4.48 5.12
N ASP A 50 12.33 3.68 5.99
CA ASP A 50 11.85 3.55 7.36
C ASP A 50 12.05 4.87 8.16
N GLU A 51 13.05 5.69 7.82
CA GLU A 51 13.24 7.01 8.43
C GLU A 51 12.05 7.93 8.13
N ALA A 52 11.66 8.03 6.87
CA ALA A 52 10.51 8.83 6.45
C ALA A 52 9.20 8.31 7.08
N LEU A 53 9.02 6.98 7.16
CA LEU A 53 7.84 6.38 7.80
C LEU A 53 7.77 6.74 9.30
N VAL A 54 8.84 6.55 10.05
CA VAL A 54 8.90 6.81 11.50
C VAL A 54 8.60 8.27 11.79
N ASN A 55 9.26 9.18 11.08
CA ASN A 55 9.11 10.62 11.30
C ASN A 55 7.72 11.11 10.89
N SER A 56 7.22 10.70 9.73
CA SER A 56 5.91 11.10 9.24
C SER A 56 4.77 10.52 10.09
N PHE A 57 4.87 9.28 10.56
CA PHE A 57 3.88 8.70 11.48
C PHE A 57 3.86 9.44 12.82
N SER A 58 5.02 9.80 13.35
CA SER A 58 5.13 10.64 14.56
C SER A 58 4.46 11.99 14.33
N ARG A 59 4.70 12.62 13.18
CA ARG A 59 4.05 13.88 12.83
C ARG A 59 2.53 13.75 12.69
N CYS A 60 2.04 12.63 12.13
CA CYS A 60 0.61 12.36 12.07
C CYS A 60 -0.05 12.33 13.46
N ILE A 61 0.63 11.80 14.49
CA ILE A 61 0.11 11.82 15.87
C ILE A 61 -0.08 13.27 16.35
N GLU A 62 0.93 14.12 16.18
CA GLU A 62 0.90 15.52 16.58
C GLU A 62 -0.24 16.29 15.91
N LEU A 63 -0.53 15.96 14.64
CA LEU A 63 -1.55 16.62 13.83
C LEU A 63 -2.94 16.00 13.97
N GLY A 64 -3.09 14.89 14.71
CA GLY A 64 -4.35 14.14 14.74
C GLY A 64 -4.72 13.52 13.38
N ALA A 65 -3.74 13.31 12.51
CA ALA A 65 -3.91 12.78 11.16
C ALA A 65 -3.70 11.26 11.10
N LEU A 66 -4.24 10.61 10.09
CA LEU A 66 -4.13 9.17 9.87
C LEU A 66 -3.06 8.85 8.82
N PRO A 67 -1.99 8.12 9.14
CA PRO A 67 -1.08 7.58 8.13
C PRO A 67 -1.75 6.45 7.36
N THR A 68 -1.70 6.54 6.02
CA THR A 68 -2.19 5.52 5.09
C THR A 68 -1.02 4.96 4.29
N VAL A 69 -0.99 3.64 4.03
CA VAL A 69 0.20 2.99 3.50
C VAL A 69 -0.13 2.07 2.34
N HIS A 70 0.54 2.29 1.20
CA HIS A 70 0.72 1.29 0.15
C HIS A 70 1.83 0.33 0.60
N ALA A 71 1.47 -0.87 0.99
CA ALA A 71 2.34 -1.81 1.67
C ALA A 71 2.82 -2.91 0.72
N GLU A 72 3.83 -2.64 -0.07
CA GLU A 72 4.63 -3.64 -0.80
C GLU A 72 6.12 -3.35 -0.56
N ASN A 73 6.93 -4.38 -0.33
CA ASN A 73 8.38 -4.22 -0.14
C ASN A 73 9.04 -3.80 -1.44
N GLY A 74 9.34 -2.52 -1.57
CA GLY A 74 9.86 -1.93 -2.81
C GLY A 74 11.22 -2.45 -3.24
N GLU A 75 12.08 -2.88 -2.30
CA GLU A 75 13.35 -3.50 -2.64
C GLU A 75 13.16 -4.87 -3.28
N LEU A 76 12.32 -5.72 -2.68
CA LEU A 76 12.00 -7.03 -3.25
C LEU A 76 11.34 -6.91 -4.61
N VAL A 77 10.34 -6.03 -4.75
CA VAL A 77 9.69 -5.76 -6.04
C VAL A 77 10.71 -5.37 -7.10
N PHE A 78 11.58 -4.42 -6.78
CA PHE A 78 12.59 -3.93 -7.72
C PHE A 78 13.56 -5.02 -8.18
N GLN A 79 14.04 -5.85 -7.26
CA GLN A 79 14.96 -6.94 -7.59
C GLN A 79 14.26 -8.05 -8.38
N LEU A 80 13.02 -8.40 -8.02
CA LEU A 80 12.24 -9.41 -8.74
C LEU A 80 11.93 -8.93 -10.16
N GLN A 81 11.55 -7.67 -10.37
CA GLN A 81 11.35 -7.10 -11.70
C GLN A 81 12.61 -7.22 -12.57
N ARG A 82 13.76 -6.84 -12.02
CA ARG A 82 15.04 -6.97 -12.74
C ARG A 82 15.35 -8.41 -13.15
N LYS A 83 15.10 -9.35 -12.22
CA LYS A 83 15.30 -10.78 -12.47
C LYS A 83 14.38 -11.29 -13.60
N LEU A 84 13.10 -10.95 -13.56
CA LEU A 84 12.12 -11.35 -14.58
C LEU A 84 12.46 -10.79 -15.96
N VAL A 85 12.83 -9.51 -16.02
CA VAL A 85 13.29 -8.87 -17.28
C VAL A 85 14.54 -9.58 -17.84
N ALA A 86 15.50 -9.92 -16.98
CA ALA A 86 16.69 -10.67 -17.40
C ALA A 86 16.38 -12.09 -17.91
N GLN A 87 15.24 -12.66 -17.52
CA GLN A 87 14.72 -13.95 -17.98
C GLN A 87 13.83 -13.81 -19.25
N GLY A 88 13.65 -12.59 -19.76
CA GLY A 88 12.80 -12.33 -20.94
C GLY A 88 11.30 -12.24 -20.61
N ILE A 89 10.91 -12.23 -19.33
CA ILE A 89 9.51 -12.07 -18.90
C ILE A 89 9.23 -10.57 -18.79
N THR A 90 8.61 -10.01 -19.82
CA THR A 90 8.40 -8.56 -19.97
C THR A 90 6.93 -8.19 -20.19
N GLY A 91 6.04 -9.17 -20.25
CA GLY A 91 4.61 -8.99 -20.42
C GLY A 91 3.88 -8.81 -19.08
N PRO A 92 2.55 -8.62 -19.13
CA PRO A 92 1.70 -8.44 -17.95
C PRO A 92 1.80 -9.59 -16.92
N GLU A 93 2.09 -10.80 -17.38
CA GLU A 93 2.31 -11.97 -16.51
C GLU A 93 3.47 -11.79 -15.53
N GLY A 94 4.45 -10.94 -15.86
CA GLY A 94 5.57 -10.59 -14.99
C GLY A 94 5.14 -9.73 -13.78
N HIS A 95 3.99 -9.06 -13.87
CA HIS A 95 3.54 -8.14 -12.83
C HIS A 95 3.26 -8.86 -11.49
N PRO A 96 2.39 -9.87 -11.40
CA PRO A 96 2.18 -10.60 -10.15
C PRO A 96 3.41 -11.40 -9.72
N LEU A 97 4.22 -11.90 -10.65
CA LEU A 97 5.47 -12.62 -10.33
C LEU A 97 6.51 -11.74 -9.62
N SER A 98 6.51 -10.43 -9.89
CA SER A 98 7.38 -9.47 -9.20
C SER A 98 6.80 -9.00 -7.86
N ARG A 99 5.56 -9.33 -7.55
CA ARG A 99 4.80 -8.85 -6.39
C ARG A 99 4.05 -10.00 -5.69
N PRO A 100 4.75 -11.09 -5.29
CA PRO A 100 4.10 -12.19 -4.61
C PRO A 100 3.46 -11.73 -3.28
N PRO A 101 2.46 -12.46 -2.74
CA PRO A 101 1.74 -12.09 -1.51
C PRO A 101 2.67 -11.75 -0.33
N ALA A 102 3.76 -12.51 -0.15
CA ALA A 102 4.73 -12.26 0.92
C ALA A 102 5.40 -10.88 0.86
N VAL A 103 5.51 -10.26 -0.33
CA VAL A 103 6.04 -8.89 -0.50
C VAL A 103 5.10 -7.86 0.09
N GLU A 104 3.81 -8.08 -0.04
CA GLU A 104 2.76 -7.23 0.55
C GLU A 104 2.64 -7.50 2.06
N GLY A 105 2.55 -8.77 2.47
CA GLY A 105 2.41 -9.16 3.88
C GLY A 105 3.59 -8.70 4.75
N GLU A 106 4.83 -8.78 4.26
CA GLU A 106 6.02 -8.25 4.96
C GLU A 106 5.88 -6.74 5.18
N ALA A 107 5.58 -5.99 4.13
CA ALA A 107 5.49 -4.55 4.21
C ALA A 107 4.32 -4.08 5.09
N ALA A 108 3.15 -4.73 4.97
CA ALA A 108 2.01 -4.46 5.84
C ALA A 108 2.35 -4.70 7.32
N ASN A 109 2.96 -5.85 7.63
CA ASN A 109 3.39 -6.16 8.99
C ASN A 109 4.43 -5.16 9.51
N ARG A 110 5.40 -4.77 8.70
CA ARG A 110 6.45 -3.80 9.09
C ARG A 110 5.84 -2.43 9.40
N ALA A 111 4.97 -1.91 8.52
CA ALA A 111 4.29 -0.64 8.76
C ALA A 111 3.42 -0.67 10.03
N ILE A 112 2.69 -1.76 10.26
CA ILE A 112 1.88 -1.98 11.46
C ILE A 112 2.76 -1.98 12.73
N ARG A 113 3.93 -2.65 12.70
CA ARG A 113 4.83 -2.66 13.86
C ARG A 113 5.48 -1.31 14.14
N ILE A 114 5.81 -0.54 13.09
CA ILE A 114 6.24 0.87 13.26
C ILE A 114 5.14 1.68 13.95
N ALA A 115 3.92 1.59 13.45
CA ALA A 115 2.78 2.31 14.01
C ALA A 115 2.48 1.90 15.48
N GLU A 116 2.62 0.62 15.80
CA GLU A 116 2.47 0.09 17.15
C GLU A 116 3.46 0.72 18.14
N VAL A 117 4.74 0.71 17.79
CA VAL A 117 5.80 1.28 18.64
C VAL A 117 5.59 2.79 18.87
N LEU A 118 5.09 3.49 17.85
CA LEU A 118 4.79 4.93 17.93
C LEU A 118 3.44 5.23 18.62
N GLY A 119 2.56 4.23 18.77
CA GLY A 119 1.22 4.42 19.35
C GLY A 119 0.22 5.11 18.41
N THR A 120 0.46 5.09 17.08
CA THR A 120 -0.43 5.70 16.08
C THR A 120 -1.40 4.69 15.47
N PRO A 121 -2.65 5.08 15.15
CA PRO A 121 -3.47 4.28 14.24
C PRO A 121 -2.84 4.23 12.86
N ILE A 122 -3.16 3.20 12.08
CA ILE A 122 -2.66 3.05 10.71
C ILE A 122 -3.74 2.49 9.79
N TYR A 123 -3.69 2.89 8.51
CA TYR A 123 -4.60 2.42 7.48
C TYR A 123 -3.80 1.77 6.33
N ILE A 124 -4.00 0.47 6.13
CA ILE A 124 -3.42 -0.27 5.01
C ILE A 124 -4.42 -0.21 3.85
N VAL A 125 -4.05 0.48 2.78
CA VAL A 125 -4.91 0.65 1.61
C VAL A 125 -4.86 -0.59 0.70
N HIS A 126 -5.94 -0.87 -0.03
CA HIS A 126 -6.03 -1.87 -1.10
C HIS A 126 -5.37 -3.23 -0.77
N VAL A 127 -5.67 -3.80 0.39
CA VAL A 127 -5.21 -5.14 0.80
C VAL A 127 -5.62 -6.17 -0.26
N SER A 128 -4.67 -6.96 -0.75
CA SER A 128 -4.92 -7.90 -1.85
C SER A 128 -4.69 -9.37 -1.47
N CYS A 129 -4.11 -9.66 -0.31
CA CYS A 129 -3.72 -11.02 0.04
C CYS A 129 -3.97 -11.38 1.51
N GLU A 130 -4.04 -12.69 1.77
CA GLU A 130 -4.21 -13.25 3.11
C GLU A 130 -3.08 -12.85 4.08
N ASP A 131 -1.83 -12.76 3.59
CA ASP A 131 -0.67 -12.41 4.44
C ASP A 131 -0.86 -11.01 5.10
N SER A 132 -1.30 -10.03 4.32
CA SER A 132 -1.60 -8.68 4.82
C SER A 132 -2.82 -8.69 5.74
N LEU A 133 -3.86 -9.41 5.37
CA LEU A 133 -5.06 -9.57 6.20
C LEU A 133 -4.72 -10.18 7.57
N ALA A 134 -3.90 -11.23 7.59
CA ALA A 134 -3.46 -11.88 8.83
C ALA A 134 -2.66 -10.94 9.73
N ALA A 135 -1.80 -10.08 9.16
CA ALA A 135 -1.07 -9.06 9.92
C ALA A 135 -2.01 -8.04 10.56
N ILE A 136 -3.01 -7.57 9.80
CA ILE A 136 -4.06 -6.64 10.29
C ILE A 136 -4.88 -7.29 11.40
N ALA A 137 -5.39 -8.51 11.17
CA ALA A 137 -6.23 -9.23 12.12
C ALA A 137 -5.50 -9.48 13.45
N ARG A 138 -4.24 -9.92 13.40
CA ARG A 138 -3.40 -10.09 14.59
C ARG A 138 -3.26 -8.79 15.38
N ALA A 139 -2.86 -7.70 14.73
CA ALA A 139 -2.65 -6.42 15.39
C ALA A 139 -3.94 -5.88 16.03
N ARG A 140 -5.08 -6.04 15.35
CA ARG A 140 -6.40 -5.70 15.93
C ARG A 140 -6.76 -6.57 17.13
N GLY A 141 -6.45 -7.87 17.07
CA GLY A 141 -6.62 -8.79 18.22
C GLY A 141 -5.75 -8.42 19.41
N GLU A 142 -4.60 -7.78 19.20
CA GLU A 142 -3.71 -7.22 20.21
C GLU A 142 -4.16 -5.82 20.72
N GLY A 143 -5.27 -5.28 20.19
CA GLY A 143 -5.85 -3.99 20.60
C GLY A 143 -5.32 -2.78 19.83
N GLN A 144 -4.51 -2.97 18.80
CA GLN A 144 -4.01 -1.88 17.97
C GLN A 144 -5.09 -1.37 17.01
N ARG A 145 -5.14 -0.06 16.79
CA ARG A 145 -6.06 0.57 15.84
C ARG A 145 -5.51 0.49 14.41
N VAL A 146 -5.73 -0.65 13.76
CA VAL A 146 -5.35 -0.91 12.38
C VAL A 146 -6.59 -1.02 11.52
N PHE A 147 -6.62 -0.28 10.42
CA PHE A 147 -7.67 -0.31 9.40
C PHE A 147 -7.10 -0.90 8.11
N GLY A 148 -7.94 -1.54 7.33
CA GLY A 148 -7.61 -2.05 6.00
C GLY A 148 -8.79 -1.89 5.07
N GLU A 149 -8.52 -1.66 3.80
CA GLU A 149 -9.55 -1.68 2.77
C GLU A 149 -9.20 -2.68 1.68
N VAL A 150 -10.22 -3.25 1.07
CA VAL A 150 -10.12 -4.15 -0.07
C VAL A 150 -10.81 -3.49 -1.26
N LEU A 151 -10.19 -3.51 -2.43
CA LEU A 151 -10.82 -3.04 -3.65
C LEU A 151 -11.75 -4.12 -4.23
N ALA A 152 -12.86 -3.70 -4.84
CA ALA A 152 -13.78 -4.62 -5.51
C ALA A 152 -13.07 -5.53 -6.53
N GLY A 153 -12.04 -5.01 -7.22
CA GLY A 153 -11.23 -5.80 -8.14
C GLY A 153 -10.52 -6.97 -7.47
N HIS A 154 -9.95 -6.76 -6.28
CA HIS A 154 -9.25 -7.82 -5.53
C HIS A 154 -10.21 -8.93 -5.04
N LEU A 155 -11.49 -8.62 -4.87
CA LEU A 155 -12.52 -9.60 -4.48
C LEU A 155 -13.08 -10.41 -5.66
N LEU A 156 -12.98 -9.89 -6.90
CA LEU A 156 -13.75 -10.41 -8.03
C LEU A 156 -12.91 -10.85 -9.23
N VAL A 157 -11.67 -10.32 -9.37
CA VAL A 157 -10.80 -10.59 -10.52
C VAL A 157 -9.63 -11.46 -10.09
N GLU A 158 -9.43 -12.59 -10.77
CA GLU A 158 -8.34 -13.52 -10.49
C GLU A 158 -7.05 -13.16 -11.25
N GLU A 159 -5.90 -13.58 -10.74
CA GLU A 159 -4.56 -13.44 -11.34
C GLU A 159 -4.48 -13.99 -12.78
N SER A 160 -5.35 -14.93 -13.16
CA SER A 160 -5.40 -15.50 -14.50
C SER A 160 -5.54 -14.46 -15.62
N VAL A 161 -6.11 -13.28 -15.32
CA VAL A 161 -6.26 -12.17 -16.29
C VAL A 161 -4.92 -11.67 -16.86
N TYR A 162 -3.84 -11.81 -16.13
CA TYR A 162 -2.49 -11.43 -16.60
C TYR A 162 -1.93 -12.36 -17.67
N ARG A 163 -2.55 -13.53 -17.87
CA ARG A 163 -2.21 -14.56 -18.88
C ARG A 163 -3.15 -14.58 -20.06
N ASP A 164 -4.01 -13.56 -20.22
CA ASP A 164 -4.85 -13.42 -21.42
C ASP A 164 -3.96 -13.35 -22.65
N PRO A 165 -4.26 -14.14 -23.72
CA PRO A 165 -3.48 -14.13 -24.96
C PRO A 165 -3.50 -12.77 -25.69
N ASP A 166 -4.51 -11.94 -25.43
CA ASP A 166 -4.53 -10.54 -25.89
C ASP A 166 -3.76 -9.66 -24.91
N PHE A 167 -2.60 -9.18 -25.35
CA PHE A 167 -1.73 -8.32 -24.55
C PHE A 167 -2.47 -7.08 -24.02
N THR A 168 -3.32 -6.46 -24.82
CA THR A 168 -4.03 -5.24 -24.42
C THR A 168 -5.02 -5.53 -23.29
N ARG A 169 -5.73 -6.66 -23.35
CA ARG A 169 -6.62 -7.08 -22.25
C ARG A 169 -5.84 -7.43 -20.99
N ALA A 170 -4.76 -8.19 -21.10
CA ALA A 170 -3.94 -8.52 -19.95
C ALA A 170 -3.33 -7.26 -19.30
N ALA A 171 -2.78 -6.35 -20.12
CA ALA A 171 -2.17 -5.10 -19.67
C ALA A 171 -3.17 -4.15 -19.01
N ALA A 172 -4.43 -4.16 -19.43
CA ALA A 172 -5.49 -3.34 -18.83
C ALA A 172 -5.81 -3.72 -17.38
N HIS A 173 -5.39 -4.91 -16.92
CA HIS A 173 -5.56 -5.36 -15.53
C HIS A 173 -4.35 -5.06 -14.64
N VAL A 174 -3.25 -4.51 -15.19
CA VAL A 174 -2.04 -4.23 -14.42
C VAL A 174 -2.30 -3.09 -13.43
N MET A 175 -2.27 -3.43 -12.15
CA MET A 175 -2.40 -2.52 -11.02
C MET A 175 -1.57 -3.02 -9.82
N SER A 176 -1.29 -2.17 -8.85
CA SER A 176 -0.51 -2.52 -7.66
C SER A 176 -1.27 -2.23 -6.37
N PRO A 177 -1.41 -3.21 -5.48
CA PRO A 177 -1.01 -4.62 -5.62
C PRO A 177 -1.75 -5.34 -6.75
N PRO A 178 -1.20 -6.46 -7.29
CA PRO A 178 -1.86 -7.21 -8.34
C PRO A 178 -3.08 -7.98 -7.83
N PHE A 179 -3.94 -8.42 -8.76
CA PHE A 179 -4.94 -9.43 -8.49
C PHE A 179 -4.27 -10.75 -8.10
N ARG A 180 -4.92 -11.51 -7.23
CA ARG A 180 -4.42 -12.76 -6.67
C ARG A 180 -5.24 -13.95 -7.13
N ASP A 181 -4.78 -15.14 -6.78
CA ASP A 181 -5.57 -16.35 -6.97
C ASP A 181 -6.79 -16.38 -6.04
N ARG A 182 -7.65 -17.35 -6.28
CA ARG A 182 -8.94 -17.48 -5.60
C ARG A 182 -8.81 -17.69 -4.09
N SER A 183 -7.75 -18.31 -3.62
CA SER A 183 -7.57 -18.57 -2.18
C SER A 183 -7.43 -17.25 -1.40
N HIS A 184 -6.72 -16.28 -1.96
CA HIS A 184 -6.62 -14.95 -1.37
C HIS A 184 -7.94 -14.18 -1.42
N GLN A 185 -8.71 -14.32 -2.51
CA GLN A 185 -10.06 -13.71 -2.60
C GLN A 185 -10.98 -14.25 -1.51
N GLU A 186 -11.01 -15.59 -1.34
CA GLU A 186 -11.79 -16.23 -0.30
C GLU A 186 -11.38 -15.75 1.10
N ALA A 187 -10.07 -15.62 1.38
CA ALA A 187 -9.59 -15.07 2.62
C ALA A 187 -10.07 -13.62 2.85
N LEU A 188 -10.03 -12.76 1.82
CA LEU A 188 -10.50 -11.39 1.91
C LEU A 188 -12.01 -11.26 2.14
N TRP A 189 -12.82 -12.22 1.62
CA TRP A 189 -14.27 -12.24 1.88
C TRP A 189 -14.62 -12.67 3.31
N HIS A 190 -13.75 -13.41 3.99
CA HIS A 190 -13.98 -13.92 5.34
C HIS A 190 -13.33 -13.07 6.45
N GLY A 191 -12.43 -12.17 6.12
CA GLY A 191 -11.71 -11.28 7.05
C GLY A 191 -12.28 -9.92 7.13
#